data_7c668aeefa5c93f28cfe8b6b0e7ea299
#
_entry.id   7c668aeefa5c93f28cfe8b6b0e7ea299
#
_cell.length_a   1.000
_cell.length_b   1.000
_cell.length_c   1.000
_cell.angle_alpha   90.00
_cell.angle_beta   90.00
_cell.angle_gamma   90.00
#
_symmetry.space_group_name_H-M   'P 1'
#
loop_
_entity.id
_entity.type
_entity.pdbx_description
1 polymer ?
#
loop_
_entity_poly.entity_id
_entity_poly.type
_entity_poly.pdbx_seq_one_letter_code
_entity_poly.pdbx_strand_id
1 'polypeptide(L)'
;YDLWKREISENKTALVMKNVGGGEFIPDKDFRNLYLCTYNAIKKIDLGSNTSKNIEFEARFNLKPYAERQYMFNHVWQQVKDKFYVEDIHGVDWEGYRKIYQRFLPYINNEYDFRDMLGELLGELNASHTGARYYGESPSLYTATLGLFFDNTYDGDGLKVEEVIKRGPFAVRKTDVTAGCIIEKIDGEPILKGKDYNHMLDGKAGKRVIVSVYNPDGKKRFDVTVKAISKGQQDELLYKRWVDRNRAFVDSISGGRIAYVHVKGMNSPSFRTVYSELLSAENRVKDAVIVDERHNGGGWLHDDLCTLLGGKQYQKFIPHGKHIGNDPFNKWNKPSCVLICEDDYSNGMGFPQIYKYLGIGKLIGAPIAGTMTAVWWETLINGM
;
A
#
# COMPACT_ATOMS: atom_id res chain seq x y z
N TYR A 1 -15.82 -6.64 8.32
CA TYR A 1 -17.20 -6.90 7.87
C TYR A 1 -18.07 -7.27 9.08
N ASP A 2 -19.39 -7.00 8.98
CA ASP A 2 -20.38 -7.42 9.97
C ASP A 2 -21.26 -8.53 9.38
N LEU A 3 -21.63 -9.51 10.18
CA LEU A 3 -22.54 -10.59 9.79
C LEU A 3 -23.98 -10.19 10.09
N TRP A 4 -24.80 -10.19 9.07
CA TRP A 4 -26.22 -9.89 9.15
C TRP A 4 -27.05 -11.11 8.72
N LYS A 5 -28.19 -11.32 9.35
CA LYS A 5 -29.22 -12.27 8.90
C LYS A 5 -30.45 -11.53 8.39
N ARG A 6 -31.09 -12.05 7.35
CA ARG A 6 -32.36 -11.55 6.85
C ARG A 6 -33.39 -12.67 6.85
N GLU A 7 -34.47 -12.47 7.53
CA GLU A 7 -35.65 -13.33 7.48
C GLU A 7 -36.53 -12.87 6.32
N ILE A 8 -36.64 -13.74 5.31
CA ILE A 8 -37.28 -13.37 4.04
C ILE A 8 -38.81 -13.26 4.23
N SER A 9 -39.42 -14.14 5.03
CA SER A 9 -40.87 -14.17 5.30
C SER A 9 -41.38 -12.88 5.95
N GLU A 10 -40.58 -12.31 6.88
CA GLU A 10 -40.95 -11.10 7.63
C GLU A 10 -40.27 -9.83 7.09
N ASN A 11 -39.41 -9.97 6.06
CA ASN A 11 -38.57 -8.88 5.52
C ASN A 11 -37.75 -8.16 6.61
N LYS A 12 -37.28 -8.92 7.61
CA LYS A 12 -36.59 -8.41 8.78
C LYS A 12 -35.08 -8.66 8.68
N THR A 13 -34.27 -7.65 8.90
CA THR A 13 -32.81 -7.77 8.91
C THR A 13 -32.31 -7.52 10.32
N ALA A 14 -31.43 -8.39 10.83
CA ALA A 14 -30.82 -8.27 12.15
C ALA A 14 -29.30 -8.47 12.08
N LEU A 15 -28.58 -7.68 12.87
CA LEU A 15 -27.15 -7.86 13.06
C LEU A 15 -26.92 -9.11 13.93
N VAL A 16 -26.08 -10.03 13.43
CA VAL A 16 -25.70 -11.25 14.16
C VAL A 16 -24.39 -11.03 14.91
N MET A 17 -23.37 -10.50 14.22
CA MET A 17 -22.06 -10.27 14.82
C MET A 17 -21.31 -9.14 14.12
N LYS A 18 -20.60 -8.31 14.90
CA LYS A 18 -19.72 -7.24 14.39
C LYS A 18 -18.29 -7.75 14.21
N ASN A 19 -17.55 -7.11 13.30
CA ASN A 19 -16.11 -7.33 13.10
C ASN A 19 -15.75 -8.80 12.87
N VAL A 20 -16.50 -9.47 12.01
CA VAL A 20 -16.38 -10.92 11.78
C VAL A 20 -15.05 -11.32 11.16
N GLY A 21 -14.39 -10.39 10.43
CA GLY A 21 -13.22 -10.71 9.61
C GLY A 21 -13.59 -11.49 8.35
N GLY A 22 -12.57 -12.07 7.71
CA GLY A 22 -12.74 -13.01 6.60
C GLY A 22 -12.75 -14.45 7.09
N GLY A 23 -13.45 -15.33 6.38
CA GLY A 23 -13.52 -16.75 6.67
C GLY A 23 -14.63 -17.47 5.91
N GLU A 24 -14.67 -18.79 6.04
CA GLU A 24 -15.71 -19.61 5.45
C GLU A 24 -16.85 -19.82 6.44
N PHE A 25 -18.09 -19.70 5.95
CA PHE A 25 -19.29 -19.92 6.74
C PHE A 25 -19.94 -21.23 6.36
N ILE A 26 -20.08 -22.14 7.32
CA ILE A 26 -20.65 -23.47 7.13
C ILE A 26 -21.88 -23.60 8.05
N PRO A 27 -23.11 -23.70 7.51
CA PRO A 27 -24.30 -23.94 8.33
C PRO A 27 -24.36 -25.39 8.80
N ASP A 28 -25.00 -25.63 9.96
CA ASP A 28 -25.40 -26.97 10.34
C ASP A 28 -26.63 -27.45 9.53
N LYS A 29 -26.99 -28.75 9.69
CA LYS A 29 -28.09 -29.37 8.92
C LYS A 29 -29.43 -28.67 9.13
N ASP A 30 -29.66 -28.13 10.28
CA ASP A 30 -30.94 -27.53 10.69
C ASP A 30 -30.94 -26.00 10.49
N PHE A 31 -29.86 -25.42 10.01
CA PHE A 31 -29.65 -23.97 9.85
C PHE A 31 -29.85 -23.16 11.14
N ARG A 32 -29.65 -23.80 12.29
CA ARG A 32 -29.71 -23.15 13.59
C ARG A 32 -28.39 -22.52 14.00
N ASN A 33 -27.29 -23.14 13.58
CA ASN A 33 -25.97 -22.67 13.89
C ASN A 33 -25.19 -22.43 12.60
N LEU A 34 -24.31 -21.44 12.65
CA LEU A 34 -23.35 -21.13 11.59
C LEU A 34 -21.94 -21.28 12.16
N TYR A 35 -21.10 -22.06 11.51
CA TYR A 35 -19.70 -22.19 11.87
C TYR A 35 -18.88 -21.24 11.00
N LEU A 36 -18.13 -20.35 11.64
CA LEU A 36 -17.18 -19.47 10.98
C LEU A 36 -15.79 -20.07 11.14
N CYS A 37 -15.22 -20.53 10.05
CA CYS A 37 -13.83 -21.02 9.97
C CYS A 37 -12.93 -19.90 9.47
N THR A 38 -12.07 -19.40 10.33
CA THR A 38 -11.01 -18.43 9.97
C THR A 38 -9.67 -19.13 9.95
N TYR A 39 -8.61 -18.44 9.54
CA TYR A 39 -7.25 -19.01 9.51
C TYR A 39 -6.80 -19.59 10.86
N ASN A 40 -7.20 -19.00 11.98
CA ASN A 40 -6.71 -19.34 13.31
C ASN A 40 -7.81 -19.65 14.36
N ALA A 41 -9.06 -19.73 13.96
CA ALA A 41 -10.16 -20.01 14.89
C ALA A 41 -11.39 -20.60 14.18
N ILE A 42 -12.12 -21.43 14.92
CA ILE A 42 -13.45 -21.87 14.54
C ILE A 42 -14.44 -21.30 15.56
N LYS A 43 -15.46 -20.59 15.09
CA LYS A 43 -16.53 -20.06 15.95
C LYS A 43 -17.86 -20.70 15.60
N LYS A 44 -18.59 -21.14 16.62
CA LYS A 44 -19.98 -21.53 16.48
C LYS A 44 -20.86 -20.33 16.79
N ILE A 45 -21.74 -19.96 15.89
CA ILE A 45 -22.66 -18.83 15.97
C ILE A 45 -24.08 -19.39 16.02
N ASP A 46 -24.82 -19.15 17.08
CA ASP A 46 -26.24 -19.50 17.22
C ASP A 46 -27.07 -18.40 16.55
N LEU A 47 -27.79 -18.77 15.49
CA LEU A 47 -28.59 -17.83 14.70
C LEU A 47 -29.91 -17.43 15.37
N GLY A 48 -30.36 -18.17 16.39
CA GLY A 48 -31.54 -17.80 17.18
C GLY A 48 -31.21 -16.72 18.20
N SER A 49 -30.21 -16.95 19.02
CA SER A 49 -29.80 -16.04 20.09
C SER A 49 -28.80 -14.95 19.64
N ASN A 50 -28.23 -15.05 18.45
CA ASN A 50 -27.14 -14.20 17.94
C ASN A 50 -25.89 -14.21 18.86
N THR A 51 -25.64 -15.34 19.52
CA THR A 51 -24.47 -15.53 20.38
C THR A 51 -23.40 -16.33 19.66
N SER A 52 -22.15 -16.14 20.02
CA SER A 52 -21.03 -16.90 19.46
C SER A 52 -20.12 -17.43 20.55
N LYS A 53 -19.51 -18.60 20.30
CA LYS A 53 -18.43 -19.15 21.11
C LYS A 53 -17.34 -19.73 20.24
N ASN A 54 -16.10 -19.66 20.71
CA ASN A 54 -14.99 -20.37 20.07
C ASN A 54 -15.15 -21.87 20.28
N ILE A 55 -14.75 -22.64 19.28
CA ILE A 55 -14.52 -24.07 19.39
C ILE A 55 -13.03 -24.24 19.62
N GLU A 56 -12.67 -24.60 20.83
CA GLU A 56 -11.30 -24.90 21.19
C GLU A 56 -10.95 -26.30 20.67
N PHE A 57 -9.81 -26.41 20.02
CA PHE A 57 -9.24 -27.68 19.58
C PHE A 57 -7.73 -27.63 19.68
N GLU A 58 -7.11 -28.79 19.86
CA GLU A 58 -5.68 -28.97 19.86
C GLU A 58 -5.33 -30.00 18.78
N ALA A 59 -4.41 -29.67 17.90
CA ALA A 59 -3.87 -30.59 16.92
C ALA A 59 -2.36 -30.68 17.11
N ARG A 60 -1.84 -31.91 17.25
CA ARG A 60 -0.40 -32.18 17.39
C ARG A 60 0.09 -32.95 16.18
N PHE A 61 1.22 -32.55 15.65
CA PHE A 61 1.89 -33.26 14.57
C PHE A 61 3.40 -33.27 14.78
N ASN A 62 4.08 -34.25 14.17
CA ASN A 62 5.53 -34.35 14.22
C ASN A 62 6.13 -33.55 13.06
N LEU A 63 6.66 -32.37 13.34
CA LEU A 63 7.36 -31.58 12.34
C LEU A 63 8.73 -32.21 12.03
N LYS A 64 9.01 -32.40 10.74
CA LYS A 64 10.32 -32.85 10.21
C LYS A 64 10.85 -31.75 9.28
N PRO A 65 11.49 -30.68 9.79
CA PRO A 65 11.77 -29.46 9.03
C PRO A 65 12.55 -29.70 7.72
N TYR A 66 13.53 -30.61 7.76
CA TYR A 66 14.29 -30.93 6.54
C TYR A 66 13.44 -31.61 5.47
N ALA A 67 12.63 -32.58 5.83
CA ALA A 67 11.75 -33.26 4.89
C ALA A 67 10.67 -32.34 4.33
N GLU A 68 10.18 -31.43 5.15
CA GLU A 68 9.22 -30.39 4.76
C GLU A 68 9.83 -29.42 3.74
N ARG A 69 11.03 -28.89 4.00
CA ARG A 69 11.75 -28.03 3.05
C ARG A 69 12.07 -28.74 1.76
N GLN A 70 12.45 -30.00 1.82
CA GLN A 70 12.68 -30.81 0.62
C GLN A 70 11.40 -30.98 -0.22
N TYR A 71 10.27 -31.22 0.45
CA TYR A 71 8.96 -31.28 -0.22
C TYR A 71 8.62 -29.93 -0.86
N MET A 72 8.69 -28.84 -0.10
CA MET A 72 8.37 -27.49 -0.59
C MET A 72 9.27 -27.06 -1.77
N PHE A 73 10.57 -27.36 -1.70
CA PHE A 73 11.51 -27.10 -2.79
C PHE A 73 11.09 -27.85 -4.08
N ASN A 74 10.80 -29.14 -3.99
CA ASN A 74 10.35 -29.93 -5.14
C ASN A 74 9.00 -29.44 -5.67
N HIS A 75 8.11 -29.05 -4.78
CA HIS A 75 6.80 -28.49 -5.14
C HIS A 75 6.96 -27.18 -5.93
N VAL A 76 7.73 -26.22 -5.43
CA VAL A 76 8.02 -24.96 -6.12
C VAL A 76 8.63 -25.20 -7.49
N TRP A 77 9.63 -26.08 -7.57
CA TRP A 77 10.27 -26.43 -8.83
C TRP A 77 9.27 -26.98 -9.84
N GLN A 78 8.40 -27.90 -9.40
CA GLN A 78 7.38 -28.52 -10.26
C GLN A 78 6.31 -27.50 -10.68
N GLN A 79 5.85 -26.63 -9.76
CA GLN A 79 4.86 -25.61 -10.06
C GLN A 79 5.35 -24.62 -11.13
N VAL A 80 6.62 -24.25 -11.12
CA VAL A 80 7.21 -23.43 -12.18
C VAL A 80 7.11 -24.18 -13.51
N LYS A 81 7.54 -25.45 -13.55
CA LYS A 81 7.52 -26.27 -14.75
C LYS A 81 6.11 -26.41 -15.35
N ASP A 82 5.09 -26.53 -14.50
CA ASP A 82 3.71 -26.74 -14.92
C ASP A 82 2.97 -25.46 -15.30
N LYS A 83 3.38 -24.31 -14.73
CA LYS A 83 2.60 -23.05 -14.80
C LYS A 83 3.34 -21.87 -15.42
N PHE A 84 4.61 -22.01 -15.76
CA PHE A 84 5.33 -20.91 -16.41
C PHE A 84 4.69 -20.58 -17.76
N TYR A 85 4.60 -19.30 -18.11
CA TYR A 85 3.80 -18.85 -19.25
C TYR A 85 4.34 -19.21 -20.64
N VAL A 86 5.59 -19.67 -20.72
CA VAL A 86 6.17 -20.28 -21.94
C VAL A 86 6.74 -21.65 -21.61
N GLU A 87 6.50 -22.64 -22.50
CA GLU A 87 6.84 -24.04 -22.27
C GLU A 87 8.35 -24.29 -22.13
N ASP A 88 9.17 -23.55 -22.85
CA ASP A 88 10.63 -23.66 -22.84
C ASP A 88 11.31 -22.93 -21.65
N ILE A 89 10.53 -22.32 -20.79
CA ILE A 89 11.00 -21.58 -19.61
C ILE A 89 12.14 -20.60 -20.00
N HIS A 90 11.97 -19.84 -21.08
CA HIS A 90 12.99 -18.94 -21.66
C HIS A 90 14.31 -19.64 -22.05
N GLY A 91 14.31 -20.94 -22.31
CA GLY A 91 15.52 -21.73 -22.59
C GLY A 91 16.40 -21.98 -21.37
N VAL A 92 15.90 -21.74 -20.15
CA VAL A 92 16.61 -21.94 -18.89
C VAL A 92 16.78 -23.44 -18.61
N ASP A 93 17.99 -23.88 -18.24
CA ASP A 93 18.22 -25.26 -17.77
C ASP A 93 17.64 -25.47 -16.36
N TRP A 94 16.29 -25.57 -16.31
CA TRP A 94 15.54 -25.65 -15.06
C TRP A 94 15.84 -26.93 -14.25
N GLU A 95 16.16 -28.04 -14.94
CA GLU A 95 16.61 -29.30 -14.31
C GLU A 95 18.02 -29.15 -13.73
N GLY A 96 18.91 -28.44 -14.41
CA GLY A 96 20.25 -28.13 -13.91
C GLY A 96 20.19 -27.27 -12.65
N TYR A 97 19.39 -26.22 -12.65
CA TYR A 97 19.21 -25.37 -11.47
C TYR A 97 18.60 -26.10 -10.28
N ARG A 98 17.65 -27.02 -10.49
CA ARG A 98 17.18 -27.91 -9.42
C ARG A 98 18.32 -28.62 -8.69
N LYS A 99 19.25 -29.22 -9.45
CA LYS A 99 20.40 -29.96 -8.90
C LYS A 99 21.35 -29.00 -8.14
N ILE A 100 21.56 -27.81 -8.67
CA ILE A 100 22.43 -26.79 -8.07
C ILE A 100 21.87 -26.33 -6.73
N TYR A 101 20.59 -25.99 -6.66
CA TYR A 101 19.98 -25.42 -5.45
C TYR A 101 19.63 -26.50 -4.41
N GLN A 102 19.24 -27.72 -4.83
CA GLN A 102 18.92 -28.83 -3.91
C GLN A 102 20.05 -29.15 -2.95
N ARG A 103 21.32 -28.98 -3.34
CA ARG A 103 22.49 -29.26 -2.50
C ARG A 103 22.60 -28.38 -1.26
N PHE A 104 21.92 -27.20 -1.24
CA PHE A 104 21.93 -26.29 -0.10
C PHE A 104 20.92 -26.67 0.99
N LEU A 105 19.89 -27.47 0.67
CA LEU A 105 18.84 -27.84 1.63
C LEU A 105 19.34 -28.43 2.95
N PRO A 106 20.39 -29.31 2.99
CA PRO A 106 20.89 -29.84 4.24
C PRO A 106 21.47 -28.78 5.20
N TYR A 107 21.87 -27.62 4.69
CA TYR A 107 22.50 -26.54 5.44
C TYR A 107 21.53 -25.46 5.89
N ILE A 108 20.31 -25.47 5.42
CA ILE A 108 19.26 -24.50 5.75
C ILE A 108 18.51 -24.96 7.00
N ASN A 109 18.50 -24.13 8.05
CA ASN A 109 17.88 -24.46 9.32
C ASN A 109 16.77 -23.50 9.77
N ASN A 110 16.48 -22.46 8.97
CA ASN A 110 15.45 -21.48 9.25
C ASN A 110 14.68 -21.08 7.98
N GLU A 111 13.53 -20.45 8.14
CA GLU A 111 12.63 -20.13 7.02
C GLU A 111 13.10 -18.89 6.23
N TYR A 112 13.93 -18.03 6.80
CA TYR A 112 14.47 -16.87 6.07
C TYR A 112 15.48 -17.30 5.03
N ASP A 113 16.45 -18.15 5.39
CA ASP A 113 17.43 -18.70 4.46
C ASP A 113 16.75 -19.56 3.38
N PHE A 114 15.68 -20.30 3.77
CA PHE A 114 14.91 -21.09 2.81
C PHE A 114 14.18 -20.20 1.79
N ARG A 115 13.55 -19.12 2.26
CA ARG A 115 12.92 -18.11 1.39
C ARG A 115 13.94 -17.50 0.43
N ASP A 116 15.12 -17.11 0.95
CA ASP A 116 16.16 -16.48 0.14
C ASP A 116 16.66 -17.43 -0.94
N MET A 117 16.93 -18.70 -0.59
CA MET A 117 17.29 -19.74 -1.57
C MET A 117 16.21 -19.94 -2.64
N LEU A 118 14.92 -19.99 -2.26
CA LEU A 118 13.84 -20.08 -3.23
C LEU A 118 13.75 -18.82 -4.10
N GLY A 119 13.98 -17.64 -3.52
CA GLY A 119 14.02 -16.38 -4.24
C GLY A 119 15.13 -16.35 -5.29
N GLU A 120 16.31 -16.82 -4.97
CA GLU A 120 17.44 -16.96 -5.89
C GLU A 120 17.13 -17.96 -7.01
N LEU A 121 16.63 -19.16 -6.66
CA LEU A 121 16.21 -20.17 -7.66
C LEU A 121 15.19 -19.59 -8.65
N LEU A 122 14.18 -18.88 -8.14
CA LEU A 122 13.15 -18.28 -8.99
C LEU A 122 13.67 -17.08 -9.79
N GLY A 123 14.73 -16.42 -9.32
CA GLY A 123 15.44 -15.37 -10.06
C GLY A 123 16.12 -15.86 -11.33
N GLU A 124 16.54 -17.12 -11.39
CA GLU A 124 17.14 -17.73 -12.58
C GLU A 124 16.20 -17.78 -13.80
N LEU A 125 14.89 -17.64 -13.57
CA LEU A 125 13.88 -17.58 -14.63
C LEU A 125 13.97 -16.29 -15.46
N ASN A 126 14.69 -15.28 -14.97
CA ASN A 126 14.79 -13.96 -15.61
C ASN A 126 13.42 -13.41 -16.05
N ALA A 127 12.44 -13.52 -15.19
CA ALA A 127 11.08 -13.05 -15.42
C ALA A 127 10.60 -12.18 -14.26
N SER A 128 9.71 -11.24 -14.55
CA SER A 128 9.05 -10.48 -13.50
C SER A 128 8.08 -11.33 -12.69
N HIS A 129 7.72 -10.89 -11.50
CA HIS A 129 6.76 -11.57 -10.61
C HIS A 129 7.19 -12.96 -10.13
N THR A 130 8.49 -13.22 -10.10
CA THR A 130 9.07 -14.41 -9.49
C THR A 130 9.64 -14.09 -8.11
N GLY A 131 9.59 -15.04 -7.18
CA GLY A 131 10.16 -14.88 -5.85
C GLY A 131 9.43 -15.68 -4.79
N ALA A 132 9.99 -15.67 -3.58
CA ALA A 132 9.40 -16.28 -2.39
C ALA A 132 9.24 -15.24 -1.28
N ARG A 133 8.22 -15.39 -0.45
CA ARG A 133 7.94 -14.48 0.67
C ARG A 133 7.73 -15.28 1.95
N TYR A 134 8.41 -14.87 3.00
CA TYR A 134 8.18 -15.37 4.34
C TYR A 134 8.04 -14.17 5.28
N TYR A 135 6.94 -14.11 5.96
CA TYR A 135 6.67 -13.13 6.98
C TYR A 135 6.79 -13.83 8.34
N GLY A 136 7.92 -13.68 8.99
CA GLY A 136 8.10 -14.13 10.36
C GLY A 136 7.10 -13.47 11.31
N GLU A 137 7.26 -13.72 12.60
CA GLU A 137 6.43 -13.04 13.61
C GLU A 137 6.60 -11.52 13.47
N SER A 138 5.47 -10.82 13.40
CA SER A 138 5.49 -9.36 13.39
C SER A 138 6.11 -8.84 14.69
N PRO A 139 6.95 -7.81 14.65
CA PRO A 139 7.45 -7.18 15.85
C PRO A 139 6.30 -6.83 16.79
N SER A 140 6.44 -7.16 18.06
CA SER A 140 5.43 -6.85 19.09
C SER A 140 5.26 -5.34 19.32
N LEU A 141 6.29 -4.57 18.99
CA LEU A 141 6.34 -3.12 19.13
C LEU A 141 6.86 -2.47 17.85
N TYR A 142 6.18 -1.41 17.42
CA TYR A 142 6.63 -0.52 16.35
C TYR A 142 6.87 0.86 16.94
N THR A 143 7.99 1.47 16.62
CA THR A 143 8.31 2.84 17.01
C THR A 143 7.42 3.83 16.25
N ALA A 144 6.79 4.72 16.97
CA ALA A 144 5.99 5.81 16.41
C ALA A 144 6.87 6.98 15.98
N THR A 145 6.29 7.93 15.27
CA THR A 145 6.92 9.18 14.90
C THR A 145 6.10 10.37 15.36
N LEU A 146 6.77 11.52 15.46
CA LEU A 146 6.14 12.79 15.84
C LEU A 146 5.71 13.63 14.62
N GLY A 147 6.03 13.21 13.39
CA GLY A 147 5.77 13.98 12.19
C GLY A 147 6.62 15.25 12.11
N LEU A 148 7.87 15.16 12.56
CA LEU A 148 8.88 16.22 12.55
C LEU A 148 10.13 15.72 11.81
N PHE A 149 10.85 16.63 11.17
CA PHE A 149 12.24 16.45 10.82
C PHE A 149 13.13 17.19 11.81
N PHE A 150 14.29 16.60 12.09
CA PHE A 150 15.24 17.14 13.06
C PHE A 150 16.55 17.52 12.37
N ASP A 151 17.17 18.60 12.88
CA ASP A 151 18.47 19.07 12.46
C ASP A 151 19.56 18.10 12.97
N ASN A 152 20.11 17.28 12.07
CA ASN A 152 21.14 16.29 12.40
C ASN A 152 22.50 16.92 12.76
N THR A 153 22.65 18.23 12.55
CA THR A 153 23.87 18.97 12.91
C THR A 153 23.80 19.58 14.31
N TYR A 154 22.61 19.51 14.95
CA TYR A 154 22.42 20.03 16.29
C TYR A 154 23.19 19.20 17.32
N ASP A 155 24.06 19.88 18.08
CA ASP A 155 25.01 19.26 19.01
C ASP A 155 24.66 19.54 20.49
N GLY A 156 23.39 19.62 20.84
CA GLY A 156 22.88 19.81 22.20
C GLY A 156 22.01 18.66 22.70
N ASP A 157 21.55 18.75 23.94
CA ASP A 157 20.50 17.89 24.44
C ASP A 157 19.16 18.21 23.77
N GLY A 158 18.33 17.20 23.55
CA GLY A 158 17.07 17.31 22.83
C GLY A 158 17.21 17.13 21.33
N LEU A 159 16.11 17.36 20.61
CA LEU A 159 16.01 17.27 19.16
C LEU A 159 15.58 18.62 18.59
N LYS A 160 16.46 19.29 17.85
CA LYS A 160 16.13 20.55 17.20
C LYS A 160 15.27 20.31 15.97
N VAL A 161 14.08 20.91 15.94
CA VAL A 161 13.14 20.79 14.84
C VAL A 161 13.67 21.54 13.63
N GLU A 162 13.82 20.85 12.50
CA GLU A 162 14.12 21.44 11.20
C GLU A 162 12.83 21.75 10.43
N GLU A 163 11.86 20.84 10.47
CA GLU A 163 10.58 21.01 9.77
C GLU A 163 9.44 20.33 10.55
N VAL A 164 8.30 21.02 10.61
CA VAL A 164 7.01 20.44 11.03
C VAL A 164 6.27 19.96 9.80
N ILE A 165 6.08 18.63 9.67
CA ILE A 165 5.43 18.05 8.50
C ILE A 165 3.98 18.53 8.42
N LYS A 166 3.62 19.13 7.27
CA LYS A 166 2.26 19.62 7.01
C LYS A 166 1.24 18.50 7.17
N ARG A 167 0.13 18.78 7.86
CA ARG A 167 -0.91 17.81 8.25
C ARG A 167 -0.45 16.75 9.27
N GLY A 168 0.77 16.85 9.77
CA GLY A 168 1.28 16.02 10.86
C GLY A 168 0.72 16.41 12.22
N PRO A 169 1.08 15.67 13.30
CA PRO A 169 0.53 15.85 14.64
C PRO A 169 0.57 17.29 15.17
N PHE A 170 1.67 17.98 14.97
CA PHE A 170 1.85 19.36 15.43
C PHE A 170 1.13 20.39 14.56
N ALA A 171 1.09 20.18 13.24
CA ALA A 171 0.40 21.07 12.32
C ALA A 171 -1.14 21.03 12.49
N VAL A 172 -1.71 19.83 12.70
CA VAL A 172 -3.17 19.65 12.91
C VAL A 172 -3.62 20.28 14.21
N ARG A 173 -2.80 20.20 15.27
CA ARG A 173 -3.08 20.81 16.58
C ARG A 173 -2.87 22.33 16.61
N LYS A 174 -2.27 22.90 15.55
CA LYS A 174 -1.89 24.32 15.48
C LYS A 174 -1.07 24.73 16.71
N THR A 175 -0.04 23.95 16.98
CA THR A 175 0.86 24.19 18.11
C THR A 175 1.84 25.32 17.79
N ASP A 176 2.47 25.89 18.82
CA ASP A 176 3.53 26.89 18.67
C ASP A 176 4.90 26.26 18.33
N VAL A 177 4.93 24.98 17.94
CA VAL A 177 6.15 24.28 17.53
C VAL A 177 6.45 24.61 16.07
N THR A 178 7.61 25.19 15.84
CA THR A 178 8.13 25.60 14.52
C THR A 178 9.56 25.13 14.35
N ALA A 179 10.13 25.29 13.15
CA ALA A 179 11.55 25.10 12.93
C ALA A 179 12.37 25.95 13.94
N GLY A 180 13.46 25.40 14.46
CA GLY A 180 14.28 26.01 15.51
C GLY A 180 13.89 25.63 16.94
N CYS A 181 12.66 25.18 17.20
CA CYS A 181 12.28 24.64 18.50
C CYS A 181 13.08 23.39 18.86
N ILE A 182 13.32 23.15 20.14
CA ILE A 182 14.01 21.97 20.65
C ILE A 182 13.03 21.11 21.45
N ILE A 183 12.88 19.87 21.08
CA ILE A 183 12.14 18.86 21.84
C ILE A 183 13.05 18.37 22.96
N GLU A 184 12.77 18.75 24.20
CA GLU A 184 13.61 18.43 25.34
C GLU A 184 13.24 17.11 26.02
N LYS A 185 11.92 16.76 26.03
CA LYS A 185 11.40 15.54 26.69
C LYS A 185 10.24 14.93 25.93
N ILE A 186 10.06 13.62 26.10
CA ILE A 186 8.86 12.87 25.68
C ILE A 186 8.31 12.15 26.91
N ASP A 187 7.03 12.38 27.26
CA ASP A 187 6.35 11.85 28.45
C ASP A 187 7.15 12.04 29.75
N GLY A 188 7.85 13.18 29.85
CA GLY A 188 8.67 13.56 31.00
C GLY A 188 10.10 13.04 30.98
N GLU A 189 10.43 12.09 30.11
CA GLU A 189 11.79 11.54 29.97
C GLU A 189 12.66 12.45 29.11
N PRO A 190 13.86 12.89 29.59
CA PRO A 190 14.73 13.81 28.86
C PRO A 190 15.43 13.13 27.70
N ILE A 191 15.53 13.85 26.60
CA ILE A 191 16.29 13.45 25.43
C ILE A 191 17.72 13.97 25.58
N LEU A 192 18.67 13.06 25.75
CA LEU A 192 20.08 13.40 25.97
C LEU A 192 20.88 13.23 24.68
N LYS A 193 21.86 14.11 24.48
CA LYS A 193 22.79 14.04 23.37
C LYS A 193 23.43 12.63 23.24
N GLY A 194 23.42 12.09 22.02
CA GLY A 194 24.04 10.80 21.71
C GLY A 194 23.35 9.58 22.32
N LYS A 195 22.16 9.75 22.94
CA LYS A 195 21.33 8.63 23.42
C LYS A 195 20.19 8.37 22.45
N ASP A 196 19.85 7.09 22.28
CA ASP A 196 18.68 6.71 21.52
C ASP A 196 17.40 7.11 22.26
N TYR A 197 16.52 7.83 21.58
CA TYR A 197 15.22 8.26 22.09
C TYR A 197 14.05 7.47 21.50
N ASN A 198 14.30 6.60 20.52
CA ASN A 198 13.24 5.89 19.81
C ASN A 198 12.39 5.01 20.74
N HIS A 199 13.02 4.42 21.77
CA HIS A 199 12.32 3.63 22.79
C HIS A 199 11.19 4.40 23.49
N MET A 200 11.30 5.73 23.61
CA MET A 200 10.23 6.59 24.18
C MET A 200 8.96 6.59 23.32
N LEU A 201 9.07 6.23 22.03
CA LEU A 201 8.00 6.20 21.06
C LEU A 201 7.51 4.77 20.71
N ASP A 202 8.11 3.74 21.31
CA ASP A 202 7.73 2.36 21.07
C ASP A 202 6.30 2.07 21.52
N GLY A 203 5.52 1.49 20.61
CA GLY A 203 4.10 1.20 20.83
C GLY A 203 3.21 2.42 21.03
N LYS A 204 3.70 3.64 20.70
CA LYS A 204 2.95 4.91 20.88
C LYS A 204 2.14 5.33 19.65
N ALA A 205 2.24 4.63 18.51
CA ALA A 205 1.44 4.95 17.32
C ALA A 205 -0.06 4.99 17.65
N GLY A 206 -0.70 6.12 17.34
CA GLY A 206 -2.09 6.36 17.67
C GLY A 206 -2.37 6.78 19.12
N LYS A 207 -1.35 6.81 20.01
CA LYS A 207 -1.48 7.25 21.40
C LYS A 207 -1.09 8.72 21.57
N ARG A 208 -1.57 9.34 22.64
CA ARG A 208 -1.16 10.68 23.02
C ARG A 208 0.17 10.59 23.75
N VAL A 209 1.07 11.52 23.43
CA VAL A 209 2.35 11.74 24.10
C VAL A 209 2.48 13.20 24.49
N ILE A 210 3.11 13.46 25.63
CA ILE A 210 3.42 14.82 26.11
C ILE A 210 4.85 15.13 25.63
N VAL A 211 5.00 16.23 24.91
CA VAL A 211 6.28 16.67 24.37
C VAL A 211 6.65 18.00 25.01
N SER A 212 7.75 18.04 25.76
CA SER A 212 8.28 19.28 26.34
C SER A 212 9.16 19.98 25.32
N VAL A 213 8.87 21.24 25.07
CA VAL A 213 9.45 22.03 23.97
C VAL A 213 10.11 23.27 24.51
N TYR A 214 11.33 23.58 24.09
CA TYR A 214 11.97 24.86 24.24
C TYR A 214 11.96 25.63 22.92
N ASN A 215 11.41 26.82 22.94
CA ASN A 215 11.48 27.78 21.82
C ASN A 215 12.57 28.82 22.11
N PRO A 216 13.73 28.77 21.41
CA PRO A 216 14.84 29.68 21.66
C PRO A 216 14.50 31.15 21.36
N ASP A 217 13.71 31.42 20.30
CA ASP A 217 13.38 32.79 19.86
C ASP A 217 12.57 33.53 20.91
N GLY A 218 11.61 32.85 21.52
CA GLY A 218 10.80 33.41 22.60
C GLY A 218 11.34 33.13 24.01
N LYS A 219 12.44 32.40 24.15
CA LYS A 219 12.99 31.89 25.45
C LYS A 219 11.92 31.21 26.31
N LYS A 220 10.99 30.48 25.67
CA LYS A 220 9.80 29.91 26.29
C LYS A 220 9.89 28.37 26.31
N ARG A 221 9.53 27.80 27.48
CA ARG A 221 9.30 26.34 27.61
C ARG A 221 7.83 26.06 27.80
N PHE A 222 7.32 25.03 27.15
CA PHE A 222 5.92 24.63 27.22
C PHE A 222 5.76 23.18 26.86
N ASP A 223 4.68 22.56 27.33
CA ASP A 223 4.32 21.19 26.97
C ASP A 223 3.21 21.16 25.91
N VAL A 224 3.32 20.25 24.99
CA VAL A 224 2.31 20.00 23.96
C VAL A 224 1.93 18.54 23.99
N THR A 225 0.64 18.24 24.05
CA THR A 225 0.12 16.88 23.88
C THR A 225 -0.26 16.65 22.42
N VAL A 226 0.39 15.70 21.77
CA VAL A 226 0.09 15.30 20.39
C VAL A 226 -0.23 13.81 20.30
N LYS A 227 -0.89 13.40 19.23
CA LYS A 227 -1.10 12.00 18.92
C LYS A 227 0.02 11.53 17.99
N ALA A 228 0.93 10.69 18.50
CA ALA A 228 2.01 10.13 17.70
C ALA A 228 1.44 9.27 16.57
N ILE A 229 2.14 9.21 15.44
CA ILE A 229 1.71 8.51 14.23
C ILE A 229 2.66 7.35 13.90
N SER A 230 2.18 6.38 13.13
CA SER A 230 3.05 5.32 12.62
C SER A 230 3.99 5.84 11.52
N LYS A 231 5.08 5.10 11.27
CA LYS A 231 5.98 5.39 10.13
C LYS A 231 5.20 5.45 8.81
N GLY A 232 4.30 4.48 8.55
CA GLY A 232 3.49 4.48 7.32
C GLY A 232 2.56 5.69 7.20
N GLN A 233 2.02 6.20 8.33
CA GLN A 233 1.25 7.44 8.31
C GLN A 233 2.13 8.67 7.99
N GLN A 234 3.36 8.71 8.49
CA GLN A 234 4.32 9.76 8.12
C GLN A 234 4.68 9.67 6.64
N ASP A 235 4.96 8.48 6.12
CA ASP A 235 5.28 8.28 4.71
C ASP A 235 4.13 8.73 3.80
N GLU A 236 2.88 8.52 4.22
CA GLU A 236 1.70 9.03 3.51
C GLU A 236 1.63 10.57 3.51
N LEU A 237 2.02 11.23 4.60
CA LEU A 237 2.13 12.70 4.64
C LEU A 237 3.22 13.23 3.69
N LEU A 238 4.35 12.53 3.63
CA LEU A 238 5.46 12.89 2.72
C LEU A 238 5.08 12.66 1.26
N TYR A 239 4.40 11.56 0.96
CA TYR A 239 3.83 11.31 -0.37
C TYR A 239 2.89 12.45 -0.79
N LYS A 240 1.93 12.83 0.05
CA LYS A 240 1.02 13.94 -0.25
C LYS A 240 1.76 15.26 -0.46
N ARG A 241 2.80 15.53 0.33
CA ARG A 241 3.67 16.69 0.15
C ARG A 241 4.34 16.68 -1.22
N TRP A 242 4.85 15.52 -1.65
CA TRP A 242 5.49 15.36 -2.96
C TRP A 242 4.50 15.63 -4.10
N VAL A 243 3.31 15.07 -4.05
CA VAL A 243 2.24 15.32 -5.05
C VAL A 243 1.84 16.79 -5.06
N ASP A 244 1.61 17.40 -3.89
CA ASP A 244 1.24 18.83 -3.78
C ASP A 244 2.32 19.75 -4.39
N ARG A 245 3.60 19.44 -4.17
CA ARG A 245 4.75 20.20 -4.74
C ARG A 245 4.79 20.08 -6.26
N ASN A 246 4.65 18.88 -6.81
CA ASN A 246 4.62 18.66 -8.25
C ASN A 246 3.44 19.39 -8.90
N ARG A 247 2.26 19.32 -8.28
CA ARG A 247 1.08 20.05 -8.75
C ARG A 247 1.31 21.55 -8.76
N ALA A 248 1.83 22.12 -7.69
CA ALA A 248 2.15 23.54 -7.61
C ALA A 248 3.22 23.96 -8.63
N PHE A 249 4.22 23.11 -8.86
CA PHE A 249 5.25 23.34 -9.87
C PHE A 249 4.65 23.38 -11.28
N VAL A 250 3.85 22.37 -11.66
CA VAL A 250 3.19 22.33 -12.98
C VAL A 250 2.25 23.53 -13.14
N ASP A 251 1.48 23.87 -12.12
CA ASP A 251 0.59 25.04 -12.16
C ASP A 251 1.35 26.33 -12.39
N SER A 252 2.45 26.54 -11.67
CA SER A 252 3.31 27.71 -11.79
C SER A 252 3.92 27.86 -13.19
N ILE A 253 4.58 26.81 -13.71
CA ILE A 253 5.28 26.90 -15.00
C ILE A 253 4.33 26.95 -16.21
N SER A 254 3.09 26.43 -16.04
CA SER A 254 2.06 26.49 -17.10
C SER A 254 1.17 27.72 -17.03
N GLY A 255 1.34 28.59 -16.03
CA GLY A 255 0.42 29.70 -15.78
C GLY A 255 -1.00 29.21 -15.47
N GLY A 256 -1.15 28.11 -14.75
CA GLY A 256 -2.44 27.52 -14.37
C GLY A 256 -3.14 26.73 -15.48
N ARG A 257 -2.52 26.55 -16.65
CA ARG A 257 -3.16 25.96 -17.82
C ARG A 257 -3.14 24.45 -17.87
N ILE A 258 -2.23 23.78 -17.16
CA ILE A 258 -2.05 22.33 -17.19
C ILE A 258 -2.42 21.73 -15.84
N ALA A 259 -3.27 20.70 -15.85
CA ALA A 259 -3.59 19.90 -14.67
C ALA A 259 -2.47 18.90 -14.38
N TYR A 260 -2.36 18.50 -13.12
CA TYR A 260 -1.46 17.43 -12.67
C TYR A 260 -2.22 16.48 -11.75
N VAL A 261 -2.18 15.19 -12.06
CA VAL A 261 -2.70 14.12 -11.21
C VAL A 261 -1.67 13.02 -11.07
N HIS A 262 -1.60 12.36 -9.90
CA HIS A 262 -0.69 11.25 -9.65
C HIS A 262 -1.44 9.94 -9.42
N VAL A 263 -1.00 8.88 -10.10
CA VAL A 263 -1.54 7.51 -9.99
C VAL A 263 -0.67 6.73 -9.02
N LYS A 264 -1.01 6.73 -7.74
CA LYS A 264 -0.20 6.10 -6.68
C LYS A 264 -0.04 4.58 -6.82
N GLY A 265 -1.03 3.92 -7.37
CA GLY A 265 -1.03 2.48 -7.59
C GLY A 265 -2.24 2.07 -8.43
N MET A 266 -2.19 0.90 -9.04
CA MET A 266 -3.22 0.42 -9.94
C MET A 266 -4.35 -0.28 -9.17
N ASN A 267 -5.14 0.51 -8.42
CA ASN A 267 -6.23 0.04 -7.56
C ASN A 267 -7.40 1.03 -7.50
N SER A 268 -8.56 0.56 -7.03
CA SER A 268 -9.77 1.38 -6.93
C SER A 268 -9.64 2.66 -6.08
N PRO A 269 -8.94 2.69 -4.93
CA PRO A 269 -8.71 3.93 -4.20
C PRO A 269 -7.96 4.99 -5.02
N SER A 270 -6.90 4.58 -5.73
CA SER A 270 -6.13 5.47 -6.61
C SER A 270 -6.99 5.97 -7.77
N PHE A 271 -7.79 5.10 -8.38
CA PHE A 271 -8.72 5.50 -9.44
C PHE A 271 -9.71 6.57 -8.97
N ARG A 272 -10.34 6.36 -7.82
CA ARG A 272 -11.29 7.36 -7.27
C ARG A 272 -10.62 8.71 -7.03
N THR A 273 -9.38 8.72 -6.56
CA THR A 273 -8.59 9.95 -6.38
C THR A 273 -8.34 10.64 -7.71
N VAL A 274 -7.78 9.90 -8.68
CA VAL A 274 -7.48 10.43 -10.04
C VAL A 274 -8.77 10.93 -10.72
N TYR A 275 -9.85 10.15 -10.68
CA TYR A 275 -11.12 10.51 -11.25
C TYR A 275 -11.68 11.82 -10.66
N SER A 276 -11.69 11.92 -9.33
CA SER A 276 -12.23 13.11 -8.65
C SER A 276 -11.37 14.36 -8.88
N GLU A 277 -10.04 14.22 -8.86
CA GLU A 277 -9.11 15.31 -9.12
C GLU A 277 -9.18 15.76 -10.59
N LEU A 278 -9.06 14.82 -11.53
CA LEU A 278 -9.03 15.10 -12.96
C LEU A 278 -10.33 15.77 -13.45
N LEU A 279 -11.47 15.30 -12.99
CA LEU A 279 -12.77 15.81 -13.37
C LEU A 279 -13.34 16.89 -12.43
N SER A 280 -12.53 17.43 -11.52
CA SER A 280 -12.91 18.56 -10.67
C SER A 280 -13.21 19.82 -11.49
N ALA A 281 -13.99 20.72 -10.94
CA ALA A 281 -14.31 22.00 -11.59
C ALA A 281 -13.03 22.79 -11.93
N GLU A 282 -12.02 22.75 -11.07
CA GLU A 282 -10.73 23.40 -11.26
C GLU A 282 -9.96 22.83 -12.47
N ASN A 283 -9.87 21.49 -12.58
CA ASN A 283 -9.09 20.86 -13.64
C ASN A 283 -9.83 20.79 -14.98
N ARG A 284 -11.17 20.75 -14.97
CA ARG A 284 -11.97 20.74 -16.21
C ARG A 284 -11.79 21.97 -17.08
N VAL A 285 -11.40 23.10 -16.53
CA VAL A 285 -11.16 24.34 -17.31
C VAL A 285 -9.76 24.41 -17.89
N LYS A 286 -8.82 23.58 -17.43
CA LYS A 286 -7.44 23.54 -17.91
C LYS A 286 -7.34 22.95 -19.33
N ASP A 287 -6.27 23.28 -20.05
CA ASP A 287 -6.06 22.91 -21.45
C ASP A 287 -5.59 21.47 -21.66
N ALA A 288 -4.83 20.94 -20.72
CA ALA A 288 -4.21 19.61 -20.78
C ALA A 288 -3.98 19.05 -19.38
N VAL A 289 -3.59 17.77 -19.31
CA VAL A 289 -3.20 17.11 -18.04
C VAL A 289 -1.88 16.34 -18.17
N ILE A 290 -1.06 16.43 -17.13
CA ILE A 290 0.05 15.52 -16.87
C ILE A 290 -0.48 14.45 -15.89
N VAL A 291 -0.46 13.20 -16.32
CA VAL A 291 -0.75 12.02 -15.50
C VAL A 291 0.60 11.44 -15.07
N ASP A 292 0.95 11.60 -13.83
CA ASP A 292 2.20 11.10 -13.28
C ASP A 292 1.97 9.75 -12.63
N GLU A 293 2.61 8.71 -13.13
CA GLU A 293 2.55 7.38 -12.52
C GLU A 293 3.90 6.90 -11.97
N ARG A 294 4.90 7.74 -11.97
CA ARG A 294 6.23 7.39 -11.46
C ARG A 294 6.15 6.76 -10.07
N HIS A 295 6.94 5.72 -9.86
CA HIS A 295 6.98 4.89 -8.65
C HIS A 295 5.72 4.05 -8.43
N ASN A 296 5.02 3.66 -9.49
CA ASN A 296 3.82 2.84 -9.43
C ASN A 296 4.17 1.34 -9.45
N GLY A 297 3.98 0.65 -8.34
CA GLY A 297 4.24 -0.79 -8.20
C GLY A 297 3.22 -1.72 -8.88
N GLY A 298 2.21 -1.18 -9.59
CA GLY A 298 1.23 -1.97 -10.31
C GLY A 298 -0.07 -2.25 -9.55
N GLY A 299 -0.74 -3.31 -9.97
CA GLY A 299 -2.08 -3.72 -9.56
C GLY A 299 -2.91 -4.08 -10.80
N TRP A 300 -4.15 -3.56 -10.93
CA TRP A 300 -5.02 -3.80 -12.11
C TRP A 300 -5.95 -2.61 -12.32
N LEU A 301 -5.58 -1.66 -13.18
CA LEU A 301 -6.33 -0.42 -13.40
C LEU A 301 -6.16 0.19 -14.80
N HIS A 302 -5.35 -0.39 -15.66
CA HIS A 302 -4.99 0.19 -16.95
C HIS A 302 -6.20 0.49 -17.84
N ASP A 303 -7.18 -0.40 -17.85
CA ASP A 303 -8.39 -0.27 -18.69
C ASP A 303 -9.25 0.91 -18.25
N ASP A 304 -9.49 1.04 -16.95
CA ASP A 304 -10.24 2.18 -16.39
C ASP A 304 -9.55 3.52 -16.68
N LEU A 305 -8.21 3.58 -16.53
CA LEU A 305 -7.43 4.80 -16.81
C LEU A 305 -7.44 5.14 -18.30
N CYS A 306 -7.25 4.16 -19.19
CA CYS A 306 -7.32 4.38 -20.63
C CYS A 306 -8.73 4.82 -21.06
N THR A 307 -9.76 4.22 -20.47
CA THR A 307 -11.16 4.61 -20.70
C THR A 307 -11.44 6.04 -20.22
N LEU A 308 -10.91 6.44 -19.07
CA LEU A 308 -11.04 7.79 -18.53
C LEU A 308 -10.34 8.84 -19.40
N LEU A 309 -9.11 8.53 -19.86
CA LEU A 309 -8.26 9.46 -20.61
C LEU A 309 -8.52 9.44 -22.13
N GLY A 310 -9.16 8.40 -22.66
CA GLY A 310 -9.48 8.24 -24.08
C GLY A 310 -10.77 8.93 -24.54
N GLY A 311 -11.25 9.93 -23.82
CA GLY A 311 -12.46 10.66 -24.16
C GLY A 311 -12.32 11.44 -25.47
N LYS A 312 -13.32 11.31 -26.37
CA LYS A 312 -13.45 12.19 -27.54
C LYS A 312 -14.69 13.04 -27.38
N GLN A 313 -14.52 14.36 -27.50
CA GLN A 313 -15.67 15.26 -27.44
C GLN A 313 -16.61 15.01 -28.62
N TYR A 314 -17.90 14.83 -28.34
CA TYR A 314 -18.94 14.61 -29.39
C TYR A 314 -20.08 15.59 -29.28
N GLN A 315 -20.24 16.36 -28.19
CA GLN A 315 -21.32 17.32 -27.99
C GLN A 315 -20.83 18.55 -27.19
N LYS A 316 -21.45 19.72 -27.50
CA LYS A 316 -21.31 20.97 -26.76
C LYS A 316 -22.67 21.45 -26.31
N PHE A 317 -22.77 22.00 -25.11
CA PHE A 317 -23.98 22.66 -24.60
C PHE A 317 -23.81 24.17 -24.69
N ILE A 318 -24.66 24.84 -25.53
CA ILE A 318 -24.55 26.27 -25.84
C ILE A 318 -25.92 26.95 -25.72
N PRO A 319 -26.57 26.93 -24.53
CA PRO A 319 -27.84 27.64 -24.34
C PRO A 319 -27.63 29.15 -24.49
N HIS A 320 -28.51 29.79 -25.25
CA HIS A 320 -28.46 31.25 -25.51
C HIS A 320 -27.06 31.74 -25.98
N GLY A 321 -26.35 30.92 -26.77
CA GLY A 321 -25.01 31.27 -27.27
C GLY A 321 -23.87 31.15 -26.26
N LYS A 322 -24.14 30.82 -25.01
CA LYS A 322 -23.16 30.68 -23.97
C LYS A 322 -22.74 29.20 -23.81
N HIS A 323 -21.46 28.89 -24.05
CA HIS A 323 -20.91 27.54 -23.81
C HIS A 323 -20.86 27.25 -22.31
N ILE A 324 -21.54 26.16 -21.90
CA ILE A 324 -21.64 25.74 -20.49
C ILE A 324 -21.05 24.35 -20.20
N GLY A 325 -20.70 23.56 -21.22
CA GLY A 325 -20.14 22.24 -21.03
C GLY A 325 -20.01 21.44 -22.32
N ASN A 326 -19.35 20.28 -22.18
CA ASN A 326 -19.15 19.33 -23.27
C ASN A 326 -19.47 17.91 -22.80
N ASP A 327 -19.85 17.02 -23.73
CA ASP A 327 -19.83 15.56 -23.52
C ASP A 327 -18.67 14.91 -24.28
N PRO A 328 -18.11 13.82 -23.72
CA PRO A 328 -18.50 13.11 -22.49
C PRO A 328 -18.12 13.90 -21.23
N PHE A 329 -19.04 13.94 -20.27
CA PHE A 329 -18.81 14.64 -19.00
C PHE A 329 -17.96 13.84 -18.01
N ASN A 330 -17.94 12.51 -18.13
CA ASN A 330 -17.27 11.58 -17.22
C ASN A 330 -15.92 11.06 -17.75
N LYS A 331 -15.36 11.71 -18.76
CA LYS A 331 -14.05 11.39 -19.35
C LYS A 331 -13.23 12.66 -19.56
N TRP A 332 -11.92 12.50 -19.58
CA TRP A 332 -11.03 13.55 -20.03
C TRP A 332 -10.97 13.56 -21.56
N ASN A 333 -11.28 14.68 -22.17
CA ASN A 333 -11.39 14.82 -23.63
C ASN A 333 -10.42 15.88 -24.22
N LYS A 334 -9.35 16.18 -23.49
CA LYS A 334 -8.32 17.13 -23.86
C LYS A 334 -6.95 16.43 -23.87
N PRO A 335 -5.90 17.08 -24.42
CA PRO A 335 -4.57 16.49 -24.46
C PRO A 335 -4.08 16.01 -23.08
N SER A 336 -3.37 14.89 -23.09
CA SER A 336 -2.71 14.34 -21.90
C SER A 336 -1.36 13.74 -22.26
N CYS A 337 -0.47 13.64 -21.28
CA CYS A 337 0.74 12.82 -21.34
C CYS A 337 0.91 12.05 -20.03
N VAL A 338 1.68 10.96 -20.08
CA VAL A 338 1.99 10.14 -18.92
C VAL A 338 3.47 10.29 -18.59
N LEU A 339 3.79 10.60 -17.33
CA LEU A 339 5.16 10.54 -16.81
C LEU A 339 5.42 9.15 -16.25
N ILE A 340 6.56 8.58 -16.67
CA ILE A 340 7.01 7.22 -16.34
C ILE A 340 8.44 7.24 -15.78
N CYS A 341 8.79 6.23 -15.00
CA CYS A 341 10.16 5.99 -14.54
C CYS A 341 10.51 4.50 -14.55
N GLU A 342 11.79 4.20 -14.43
CA GLU A 342 12.35 2.86 -14.55
C GLU A 342 11.90 1.88 -13.48
N ASP A 343 11.42 2.34 -12.34
CA ASP A 343 10.92 1.52 -11.24
C ASP A 343 9.38 1.32 -11.25
N ASP A 344 8.68 1.83 -12.26
CA ASP A 344 7.30 1.45 -12.51
C ASP A 344 7.23 -0.05 -12.81
N TYR A 345 6.24 -0.75 -12.24
CA TYR A 345 6.24 -2.20 -12.24
C TYR A 345 4.85 -2.79 -12.53
N SER A 346 4.80 -3.98 -13.13
CA SER A 346 3.56 -4.73 -13.38
C SER A 346 2.54 -3.91 -14.19
N ASN A 347 1.36 -3.66 -13.69
CA ASN A 347 0.37 -2.83 -14.37
C ASN A 347 0.79 -1.35 -14.50
N GLY A 348 1.78 -0.88 -13.72
CA GLY A 348 2.46 0.40 -13.93
C GLY A 348 3.28 0.43 -15.24
N MET A 349 3.73 -0.72 -15.75
CA MET A 349 4.25 -0.84 -17.12
C MET A 349 3.13 -1.01 -18.15
N GLY A 350 2.08 -1.75 -17.79
CA GLY A 350 0.99 -2.07 -18.71
C GLY A 350 0.16 -0.87 -19.12
N PHE A 351 -0.17 0.02 -18.19
CA PHE A 351 -0.96 1.22 -18.47
C PHE A 351 -0.28 2.14 -19.52
N PRO A 352 0.97 2.60 -19.37
CA PRO A 352 1.60 3.46 -20.36
C PRO A 352 1.78 2.77 -21.72
N GLN A 353 2.07 1.48 -21.75
CA GLN A 353 2.15 0.74 -23.00
C GLN A 353 0.81 0.74 -23.77
N ILE A 354 -0.30 0.49 -23.08
CA ILE A 354 -1.64 0.48 -23.68
C ILE A 354 -2.07 1.91 -24.05
N TYR A 355 -1.80 2.89 -23.18
CA TYR A 355 -2.05 4.30 -23.44
C TYR A 355 -1.37 4.78 -24.75
N LYS A 356 -0.11 4.40 -24.95
CA LYS A 356 0.66 4.67 -26.18
C LYS A 356 0.08 3.93 -27.38
N TYR A 357 -0.24 2.63 -27.23
CA TYR A 357 -0.81 1.79 -28.29
C TYR A 357 -2.15 2.34 -28.78
N LEU A 358 -3.02 2.80 -27.89
CA LEU A 358 -4.30 3.42 -28.22
C LEU A 358 -4.17 4.86 -28.78
N GLY A 359 -2.96 5.41 -28.83
CA GLY A 359 -2.73 6.76 -29.35
C GLY A 359 -3.37 7.88 -28.52
N ILE A 360 -3.57 7.66 -27.22
CA ILE A 360 -4.22 8.63 -26.33
C ILE A 360 -3.32 9.86 -26.13
N GLY A 361 -1.99 9.64 -25.95
CA GLY A 361 -1.02 10.73 -25.78
C GLY A 361 0.41 10.23 -25.76
N LYS A 362 1.32 11.08 -25.29
CA LYS A 362 2.77 10.79 -25.23
C LYS A 362 3.19 10.27 -23.88
N LEU A 363 4.22 9.41 -23.85
CA LEU A 363 4.96 9.02 -22.66
C LEU A 363 6.21 9.89 -22.54
N ILE A 364 6.56 10.28 -21.33
CA ILE A 364 7.71 11.11 -20.99
C ILE A 364 8.40 10.52 -19.76
N GLY A 365 9.68 10.26 -19.83
CA GLY A 365 10.47 9.73 -18.72
C GLY A 365 11.43 8.62 -19.15
N ALA A 366 11.94 7.86 -18.19
CA ALA A 366 12.84 6.74 -18.43
C ALA A 366 12.06 5.49 -18.88
N PRO A 367 12.65 4.65 -19.76
CA PRO A 367 12.03 3.40 -20.16
C PRO A 367 11.79 2.45 -18.98
N ILE A 368 10.63 1.82 -18.97
CA ILE A 368 10.25 0.81 -17.99
C ILE A 368 10.67 -0.57 -18.49
N ALA A 369 11.17 -1.44 -17.58
CA ALA A 369 11.46 -2.82 -17.91
C ALA A 369 10.16 -3.61 -18.25
N GLY A 370 10.26 -4.66 -19.03
CA GLY A 370 9.12 -5.52 -19.41
C GLY A 370 8.61 -6.33 -18.23
N THR A 371 7.67 -5.82 -17.46
CA THR A 371 7.21 -6.38 -16.19
C THR A 371 5.71 -6.71 -16.14
N MET A 372 5.05 -6.84 -17.31
CA MET A 372 3.59 -7.04 -17.38
C MET A 372 3.16 -8.53 -17.30
N THR A 373 4.04 -9.44 -16.92
CA THR A 373 3.63 -10.83 -16.64
C THR A 373 2.66 -10.87 -15.47
N ALA A 374 1.61 -11.69 -15.57
CA ALA A 374 0.68 -11.87 -14.46
C ALA A 374 1.35 -12.63 -13.30
N VAL A 375 0.89 -12.38 -12.09
CA VAL A 375 1.36 -13.08 -10.90
C VAL A 375 0.42 -14.21 -10.51
N TRP A 376 0.99 -15.35 -10.14
CA TRP A 376 0.31 -16.49 -9.54
C TRP A 376 0.93 -16.75 -8.16
N TRP A 377 0.12 -16.63 -7.11
CA TRP A 377 0.57 -16.84 -5.74
C TRP A 377 0.14 -18.22 -5.26
N GLU A 378 1.05 -18.93 -4.62
CA GLU A 378 0.78 -20.19 -3.96
C GLU A 378 1.35 -20.17 -2.56
N THR A 379 0.54 -20.59 -1.59
CA THR A 379 0.97 -20.70 -0.20
C THR A 379 1.50 -22.11 0.04
N LEU A 380 2.72 -22.23 0.49
CA LEU A 380 3.35 -23.50 0.84
C LEU A 380 2.78 -24.06 2.15
N ILE A 381 3.06 -25.33 2.42
CA ILE A 381 2.49 -26.06 3.58
C ILE A 381 2.83 -25.45 4.95
N ASN A 382 3.92 -24.69 5.03
CA ASN A 382 4.33 -23.95 6.24
C ASN A 382 3.81 -22.51 6.30
N GLY A 383 2.98 -22.08 5.36
CA GLY A 383 2.41 -20.73 5.28
C GLY A 383 3.31 -19.70 4.56
N MET A 384 4.43 -20.12 3.99
CA MET A 384 5.32 -19.29 3.16
C MET A 384 4.68 -18.95 1.82
#